data_dff4c1782dfa28f145adcde66ce3832f
#
_entry.id   dff4c1782dfa28f145adcde66ce3832f
#
_cell.length_a   1.000
_cell.length_b   1.000
_cell.length_c   1.000
_cell.angle_alpha   90.00
_cell.angle_beta   90.00
_cell.angle_gamma   90.00
#
_symmetry.space_group_name_H-M   'P 1'
#
loop_
_entity.id
_entity.type
_entity.pdbx_description
1 polymer ?
#
loop_
_entity_poly.entity_id
_entity_poly.type
_entity_poly.pdbx_seq_one_letter_code
_entity_poly.pdbx_strand_id
1 'polypeptide(L)'
;CQLLKAGDVHNAMDYSMFGMKAEWIYECAWVGLNAHNNKFSVWCYKSHDIEYCLGCMGSGNLFGCVGIRTGEYCILNKQYSKEEYIKLVNKIKAEMKEYGEMLPVSLCPWAYNETNAIEWFPFSKEEALARGFAWRDKDAREYLPATIELPDHINDVSEEILKAILKCEDCGKNYQINA
;
A
#
# COMPACT_ATOMS: atom_id res chain seq x y z
N CYS A 1 11.60 12.48 8.98
CA CYS A 1 10.29 11.95 9.37
C CYS A 1 9.19 12.70 8.62
N GLN A 2 8.50 12.06 7.69
CA GLN A 2 7.35 12.66 7.01
C GLN A 2 6.07 12.25 7.75
N LEU A 3 5.72 12.99 8.78
CA LEU A 3 4.55 12.72 9.59
C LEU A 3 3.34 13.45 9.00
N LEU A 4 2.40 12.73 8.40
CA LEU A 4 1.20 13.33 7.79
C LEU A 4 -0.01 13.40 8.73
N LYS A 5 -0.10 12.53 9.73
CA LYS A 5 -1.08 12.60 10.83
C LYS A 5 -0.53 11.88 12.04
N ALA A 6 -0.41 12.54 13.16
CA ALA A 6 -0.04 11.92 14.42
C ALA A 6 -0.92 12.48 15.54
N GLY A 7 -1.49 11.58 16.31
CA GLY A 7 -2.05 11.86 17.62
C GLY A 7 -1.43 10.89 18.62
N ASP A 8 -0.86 11.38 19.71
CA ASP A 8 -0.24 10.58 20.77
C ASP A 8 0.78 9.54 20.25
N VAL A 9 1.75 10.00 19.45
CA VAL A 9 2.83 9.14 18.94
C VAL A 9 4.11 9.44 19.71
N HIS A 10 4.71 8.41 20.27
CA HIS A 10 5.97 8.50 20.99
C HIS A 10 7.04 7.63 20.34
N ASN A 11 8.29 8.13 20.27
CA ASN A 11 9.45 7.40 19.77
C ASN A 11 9.21 6.79 18.36
N ALA A 12 8.78 7.62 17.42
CA ALA A 12 8.63 7.21 16.03
C ALA A 12 9.73 7.78 15.14
N MET A 13 10.28 6.96 14.25
CA MET A 13 11.27 7.36 13.25
C MET A 13 10.88 6.76 11.89
N ASP A 14 11.04 7.55 10.82
CA ASP A 14 10.71 7.17 9.44
C ASP A 14 9.30 6.57 9.30
N TYR A 15 8.35 7.30 9.87
CA TYR A 15 6.97 6.91 9.99
C TYR A 15 6.08 7.84 9.19
N SER A 16 5.17 7.27 8.41
CA SER A 16 4.20 8.04 7.65
C SER A 16 2.76 7.58 7.87
N MET A 17 1.86 8.54 7.91
CA MET A 17 0.41 8.41 7.95
C MET A 17 -0.13 7.58 9.11
N PHE A 18 -0.96 8.21 9.92
CA PHE A 18 -1.75 7.63 10.98
C PHE A 18 -0.95 7.32 12.27
N GLY A 19 -1.53 7.59 13.38
CA GLY A 19 -1.05 7.25 14.70
C GLY A 19 -2.15 7.67 15.67
N MET A 20 -2.60 6.83 16.50
CA MET A 20 -3.38 7.12 17.69
C MET A 20 -2.85 6.18 18.76
N LYS A 21 -2.15 6.75 19.77
CA LYS A 21 -1.48 5.99 20.81
C LYS A 21 -0.51 4.92 20.23
N ALA A 22 0.42 5.37 19.39
CA ALA A 22 1.44 4.51 18.80
C ALA A 22 2.79 4.80 19.44
N GLU A 23 3.52 3.77 19.84
CA GLU A 23 4.82 3.88 20.52
C GLU A 23 5.86 2.95 19.91
N TRP A 24 7.12 3.41 19.84
CA TRP A 24 8.25 2.62 19.33
C TRP A 24 7.99 2.14 17.89
N ILE A 25 7.77 3.09 16.99
CA ILE A 25 7.49 2.83 15.57
C ILE A 25 8.71 3.19 14.73
N TYR A 26 9.18 2.27 13.92
CA TYR A 26 10.32 2.48 13.04
C TYR A 26 10.08 1.97 11.63
N GLU A 27 10.33 2.81 10.63
CA GLU A 27 10.11 2.52 9.21
C GLU A 27 8.74 1.89 8.93
N CYS A 28 7.68 2.57 9.33
CA CYS A 28 6.32 2.08 9.19
C CYS A 28 5.42 3.07 8.46
N ALA A 29 4.42 2.53 7.77
CA ALA A 29 3.35 3.32 7.16
C ALA A 29 1.98 2.79 7.56
N TRP A 30 1.02 3.68 7.85
CA TRP A 30 -0.34 3.30 8.24
C TRP A 30 -0.41 2.37 9.45
N VAL A 31 0.42 2.60 10.44
CA VAL A 31 0.44 1.86 11.71
C VAL A 31 -0.14 2.72 12.82
N GLY A 32 -0.97 2.17 13.69
CA GLY A 32 -1.57 2.95 14.76
C GLY A 32 -2.66 2.22 15.54
N LEU A 33 -3.59 2.99 16.17
CA LEU A 33 -4.66 2.48 17.03
C LEU A 33 -4.14 1.57 18.15
N ASN A 34 -3.34 2.12 19.08
CA ASN A 34 -2.65 1.37 20.15
C ASN A 34 -1.61 0.36 19.60
N ALA A 35 -0.84 0.76 18.61
CA ALA A 35 0.28 -0.02 18.11
C ALA A 35 1.52 0.20 18.98
N HIS A 36 2.30 -0.85 19.22
CA HIS A 36 3.50 -0.78 20.03
C HIS A 36 4.63 -1.63 19.45
N ASN A 37 5.85 -1.09 19.41
CA ASN A 37 7.06 -1.78 18.96
C ASN A 37 6.89 -2.45 17.58
N ASN A 38 6.46 -1.67 16.60
CA ASN A 38 6.28 -2.13 15.22
C ASN A 38 7.39 -1.58 14.34
N LYS A 39 7.99 -2.45 13.52
CA LYS A 39 9.09 -2.10 12.62
C LYS A 39 8.86 -2.64 11.23
N PHE A 40 9.29 -1.89 10.22
CA PHE A 40 9.25 -2.31 8.81
C PHE A 40 7.87 -2.84 8.39
N SER A 41 6.80 -2.25 8.90
CA SER A 41 5.44 -2.79 8.75
C SER A 41 4.50 -1.76 8.17
N VAL A 42 3.51 -2.25 7.40
CA VAL A 42 2.55 -1.41 6.70
C VAL A 42 1.13 -1.86 7.02
N TRP A 43 0.25 -0.89 7.27
CA TRP A 43 -1.18 -1.11 7.46
C TRP A 43 -1.54 -2.03 8.64
N CYS A 44 -0.86 -1.86 9.76
CA CYS A 44 -1.06 -2.68 10.95
C CYS A 44 -1.67 -1.87 12.09
N TYR A 45 -2.77 -2.36 12.66
CA TYR A 45 -3.52 -1.70 13.72
C TYR A 45 -3.67 -2.57 14.96
N LYS A 46 -3.63 -1.95 16.13
CA LYS A 46 -3.76 -2.65 17.41
C LYS A 46 -2.80 -3.85 17.55
N SER A 47 -1.62 -3.71 16.98
CA SER A 47 -0.64 -4.79 16.92
C SER A 47 0.63 -4.39 17.67
N HIS A 48 1.32 -5.36 18.22
CA HIS A 48 2.54 -5.13 18.99
C HIS A 48 3.63 -6.15 18.67
N ASP A 49 4.89 -5.72 18.80
CA ASP A 49 6.06 -6.57 18.57
C ASP A 49 6.02 -7.28 17.20
N ILE A 50 5.78 -6.51 16.15
CA ILE A 50 5.70 -7.04 14.79
C ILE A 50 6.78 -6.43 13.90
N GLU A 51 7.31 -7.25 13.01
CA GLU A 51 8.33 -6.83 12.05
C GLU A 51 8.03 -7.39 10.66
N TYR A 52 8.25 -6.57 9.62
CA TYR A 52 8.03 -6.94 8.21
C TYR A 52 6.62 -7.45 7.91
N CYS A 53 5.60 -6.85 8.53
CA CYS A 53 4.22 -7.28 8.41
C CYS A 53 3.39 -6.34 7.53
N LEU A 54 2.41 -6.91 6.83
CA LEU A 54 1.46 -6.16 6.00
C LEU A 54 0.01 -6.53 6.38
N GLY A 55 -0.79 -5.51 6.70
CA GLY A 55 -2.24 -5.68 6.92
C GLY A 55 -2.61 -6.51 8.15
N CYS A 56 -1.75 -6.59 9.16
CA CYS A 56 -2.01 -7.36 10.38
C CYS A 56 -2.78 -6.52 11.41
N MET A 57 -3.77 -7.11 12.06
CA MET A 57 -4.66 -6.42 13.00
C MET A 57 -4.86 -7.19 14.29
N GLY A 58 -4.79 -6.49 15.44
CA GLY A 58 -5.04 -7.09 16.76
C GLY A 58 -4.13 -8.25 17.08
N SER A 59 -2.91 -8.22 16.61
CA SER A 59 -1.97 -9.34 16.61
C SER A 59 -0.66 -8.95 17.29
N GLY A 60 0.09 -9.93 17.77
CA GLY A 60 1.38 -9.69 18.40
C GLY A 60 2.43 -10.73 18.07
N ASN A 61 3.72 -10.35 18.26
CA ASN A 61 4.82 -11.26 18.01
C ASN A 61 4.76 -11.89 16.62
N LEU A 62 4.76 -11.05 15.58
CA LEU A 62 4.71 -11.50 14.19
C LEU A 62 5.99 -11.12 13.44
N PHE A 63 6.44 -12.00 12.55
CA PHE A 63 7.57 -11.72 11.66
C PHE A 63 7.24 -12.13 10.21
N GLY A 64 7.29 -11.19 9.28
CA GLY A 64 7.05 -11.43 7.86
C GLY A 64 5.62 -11.89 7.53
N CYS A 65 4.62 -11.48 8.31
CA CYS A 65 3.25 -11.95 8.17
C CYS A 65 2.38 -11.00 7.34
N VAL A 66 1.40 -11.55 6.64
CA VAL A 66 0.45 -10.79 5.82
C VAL A 66 -0.98 -11.15 6.21
N GLY A 67 -1.79 -10.12 6.52
CA GLY A 67 -3.24 -10.26 6.72
C GLY A 67 -3.66 -11.01 7.98
N ILE A 68 -2.77 -11.24 8.95
CA ILE A 68 -3.10 -11.93 10.20
C ILE A 68 -4.06 -11.08 11.04
N ARG A 69 -5.09 -11.71 11.55
CA ARG A 69 -6.05 -11.13 12.50
C ARG A 69 -6.07 -11.92 13.79
N THR A 70 -5.84 -11.24 14.91
CA THR A 70 -5.87 -11.85 16.27
C THR A 70 -4.94 -13.07 16.40
N GLY A 71 -3.74 -13.02 15.80
CA GLY A 71 -2.74 -14.08 15.90
C GLY A 71 -1.53 -13.68 16.74
N GLU A 72 -0.84 -14.65 17.29
CA GLU A 72 0.41 -14.48 18.02
C GLU A 72 1.44 -15.53 17.64
N TYR A 73 2.72 -15.16 17.76
CA TYR A 73 3.87 -16.04 17.51
C TYR A 73 3.86 -16.65 16.11
N CYS A 74 3.61 -15.84 15.07
CA CYS A 74 3.61 -16.31 13.70
C CYS A 74 4.84 -15.81 12.92
N ILE A 75 5.39 -16.69 12.08
CA ILE A 75 6.43 -16.36 11.10
C ILE A 75 5.90 -16.79 9.73
N LEU A 76 5.87 -15.86 8.75
CA LEU A 76 5.36 -16.11 7.40
C LEU A 76 3.97 -16.80 7.44
N ASN A 77 3.07 -16.29 8.26
CA ASN A 77 1.70 -16.78 8.50
C ASN A 77 1.59 -18.18 9.13
N LYS A 78 2.70 -18.78 9.56
CA LYS A 78 2.67 -20.05 10.31
C LYS A 78 2.86 -19.77 11.79
N GLN A 79 1.99 -20.33 12.61
CA GLN A 79 2.05 -20.22 14.07
C GLN A 79 3.04 -21.22 14.69
N TYR A 80 3.74 -20.76 15.72
CA TYR A 80 4.72 -21.52 16.49
C TYR A 80 4.41 -21.42 17.99
N SER A 81 5.07 -22.22 18.81
CA SER A 81 5.15 -21.95 20.24
C SER A 81 5.96 -20.68 20.49
N LYS A 82 5.77 -20.03 21.64
CA LYS A 82 6.53 -18.83 22.00
C LYS A 82 8.05 -19.06 21.96
N GLU A 83 8.48 -20.18 22.47
CA GLU A 83 9.89 -20.57 22.55
C GLU A 83 10.50 -20.78 21.16
N GLU A 84 9.77 -21.50 20.30
CA GLU A 84 10.19 -21.72 18.90
C GLU A 84 10.21 -20.41 18.11
N TYR A 85 9.18 -19.57 18.28
CA TYR A 85 9.13 -18.25 17.65
C TYR A 85 10.36 -17.42 17.97
N ILE A 86 10.68 -17.25 19.25
CA ILE A 86 11.82 -16.46 19.70
C ILE A 86 13.14 -17.01 19.10
N LYS A 87 13.31 -18.33 19.16
CA LYS A 87 14.51 -18.99 18.61
C LYS A 87 14.64 -18.77 17.10
N LEU A 88 13.55 -18.97 16.35
CA LEU A 88 13.56 -18.84 14.90
C LEU A 88 13.74 -17.38 14.46
N VAL A 89 13.04 -16.44 15.07
CA VAL A 89 13.17 -15.00 14.74
C VAL A 89 14.60 -14.53 15.00
N ASN A 90 15.21 -14.90 16.13
CA ASN A 90 16.59 -14.53 16.41
C ASN A 90 17.57 -15.11 15.37
N LYS A 91 17.33 -16.34 14.94
CA LYS A 91 18.14 -16.96 13.88
C LYS A 91 17.98 -16.22 12.55
N ILE A 92 16.73 -15.93 12.14
CA ILE A 92 16.45 -15.18 10.90
C ILE A 92 17.15 -13.82 10.93
N LYS A 93 17.02 -13.08 12.02
CA LYS A 93 17.66 -11.76 12.18
C LYS A 93 19.19 -11.82 12.10
N ALA A 94 19.78 -12.87 12.63
CA ALA A 94 21.23 -13.04 12.59
C ALA A 94 21.74 -13.40 11.18
N GLU A 95 20.93 -14.06 10.37
CA GLU A 95 21.27 -14.46 9.00
C GLU A 95 20.86 -13.42 7.94
N MET A 96 19.94 -12.52 8.29
CA MET A 96 19.41 -11.49 7.39
C MET A 96 20.41 -10.33 7.27
N LYS A 97 21.09 -10.23 6.13
CA LYS A 97 22.11 -9.20 5.87
C LYS A 97 21.58 -7.77 5.95
N GLU A 98 20.32 -7.58 5.58
CA GLU A 98 19.66 -6.27 5.47
C GLU A 98 18.67 -6.05 6.62
N TYR A 99 18.84 -6.77 7.75
CA TYR A 99 18.01 -6.53 8.91
C TYR A 99 18.19 -5.11 9.43
N GLY A 100 17.10 -4.40 9.56
CA GLY A 100 17.12 -2.98 9.97
C GLY A 100 16.65 -2.03 8.89
N GLU A 101 16.44 -2.54 7.67
CA GLU A 101 15.92 -1.80 6.53
C GLU A 101 14.57 -2.36 6.09
N MET A 102 13.71 -1.51 5.48
CA MET A 102 12.48 -1.97 4.85
C MET A 102 12.81 -2.96 3.72
N LEU A 103 11.88 -3.88 3.44
CA LEU A 103 12.04 -4.82 2.32
C LEU A 103 12.27 -4.08 1.00
N PRO A 104 13.09 -4.66 0.11
CA PRO A 104 13.35 -4.05 -1.20
C PRO A 104 12.06 -3.77 -1.99
N VAL A 105 12.03 -2.68 -2.71
CA VAL A 105 10.88 -2.25 -3.53
C VAL A 105 10.47 -3.28 -4.59
N SER A 106 11.40 -4.15 -5.01
CA SER A 106 11.11 -5.26 -5.92
C SER A 106 10.13 -6.31 -5.37
N LEU A 107 9.93 -6.33 -4.05
CA LEU A 107 8.94 -7.19 -3.39
C LEU A 107 7.57 -6.50 -3.24
N CYS A 108 7.44 -5.24 -3.67
CA CYS A 108 6.15 -4.56 -3.66
C CYS A 108 5.18 -5.24 -4.63
N PRO A 109 3.97 -5.62 -4.20
CA PRO A 109 3.00 -6.30 -5.07
C PRO A 109 2.35 -5.38 -6.11
N TRP A 110 2.57 -4.07 -5.99
CA TRP A 110 2.01 -3.07 -6.91
C TRP A 110 3.12 -2.43 -7.74
N ALA A 111 2.80 -2.14 -9.00
CA ALA A 111 3.67 -1.34 -9.84
C ALA A 111 3.68 0.12 -9.38
N TYR A 112 4.78 0.84 -9.62
CA TYR A 112 4.94 2.24 -9.20
C TYR A 112 3.78 3.14 -9.63
N ASN A 113 3.37 3.02 -10.88
CA ASN A 113 2.27 3.79 -11.46
C ASN A 113 0.86 3.33 -11.05
N GLU A 114 0.75 2.31 -10.20
CA GLU A 114 -0.49 1.87 -9.54
C GLU A 114 -0.58 2.39 -8.10
N THR A 115 0.43 3.10 -7.62
CA THR A 115 0.50 3.63 -6.26
C THR A 115 0.36 5.15 -6.25
N ASN A 116 -0.05 5.71 -5.12
CA ASN A 116 -0.09 7.17 -4.95
C ASN A 116 1.30 7.83 -5.00
N ALA A 117 2.37 7.05 -5.00
CA ALA A 117 3.72 7.58 -5.10
C ALA A 117 3.93 8.40 -6.39
N ILE A 118 3.27 8.02 -7.49
CA ILE A 118 3.37 8.74 -8.76
C ILE A 118 2.81 10.17 -8.70
N GLU A 119 1.85 10.44 -7.80
CA GLU A 119 1.28 11.78 -7.62
C GLU A 119 2.26 12.73 -6.91
N TRP A 120 3.07 12.17 -6.00
CA TRP A 120 4.03 12.95 -5.20
C TRP A 120 5.43 12.98 -5.79
N PHE A 121 5.79 11.93 -6.52
CA PHE A 121 7.07 11.75 -7.18
C PHE A 121 6.83 11.23 -8.61
N PRO A 122 6.53 12.09 -9.57
CA PRO A 122 6.09 11.70 -10.92
C PRO A 122 7.28 11.21 -11.78
N PHE A 123 7.79 10.01 -11.46
CA PHE A 123 8.82 9.37 -12.28
C PHE A 123 8.24 8.89 -13.61
N SER A 124 9.04 9.01 -14.67
CA SER A 124 8.78 8.31 -15.93
C SER A 124 8.92 6.79 -15.75
N LYS A 125 8.47 6.03 -16.75
CA LYS A 125 8.66 4.57 -16.75
C LYS A 125 10.12 4.17 -16.61
N GLU A 126 10.99 4.86 -17.39
CA GLU A 126 12.42 4.61 -17.42
C GLU A 126 13.08 4.92 -16.08
N GLU A 127 12.71 6.02 -15.45
CA GLU A 127 13.22 6.41 -14.12
C GLU A 127 12.76 5.44 -13.03
N ALA A 128 11.50 5.01 -13.06
CA ALA A 128 10.97 4.06 -12.11
C ALA A 128 11.68 2.69 -12.22
N LEU A 129 11.85 2.18 -13.44
CA LEU A 129 12.56 0.92 -13.70
C LEU A 129 14.05 1.01 -13.32
N ALA A 130 14.72 2.13 -13.59
CA ALA A 130 16.10 2.33 -13.20
C ALA A 130 16.31 2.34 -11.67
N ARG A 131 15.28 2.67 -10.90
CA ARG A 131 15.26 2.64 -9.43
C ARG A 131 14.79 1.30 -8.84
N GLY A 132 14.53 0.31 -9.69
CA GLY A 132 14.08 -1.03 -9.27
C GLY A 132 12.59 -1.16 -8.98
N PHE A 133 11.78 -0.14 -9.30
CA PHE A 133 10.33 -0.25 -9.19
C PHE A 133 9.75 -1.05 -10.36
N ALA A 134 8.69 -1.79 -10.10
CA ALA A 134 7.88 -2.38 -11.17
C ALA A 134 7.04 -1.28 -11.87
N TRP A 135 6.78 -1.47 -13.15
CA TRP A 135 5.88 -0.61 -13.93
C TRP A 135 4.85 -1.46 -14.66
N ARG A 136 3.59 -1.06 -14.60
CA ARG A 136 2.52 -1.74 -15.31
C ARG A 136 2.15 -0.94 -16.55
N ASP A 137 2.33 -1.56 -17.70
CA ASP A 137 1.82 -1.00 -18.94
C ASP A 137 0.28 -1.10 -18.96
N LYS A 138 -0.36 -0.11 -19.57
CA LYS A 138 -1.81 -0.11 -19.70
C LYS A 138 -2.23 -1.31 -20.53
N ASP A 139 -3.19 -2.08 -20.04
CA ASP A 139 -3.79 -3.15 -20.84
C ASP A 139 -4.34 -2.56 -22.13
N ALA A 140 -4.05 -3.22 -23.24
CA ALA A 140 -4.68 -2.93 -24.52
C ALA A 140 -6.17 -3.30 -24.42
N ARG A 141 -7.00 -2.34 -24.05
CA ARG A 141 -8.47 -2.54 -24.04
C ARG A 141 -9.02 -2.04 -25.35
N GLU A 142 -9.78 -2.89 -26.01
CA GLU A 142 -10.67 -2.45 -27.08
C GLU A 142 -11.86 -1.73 -26.44
N TYR A 143 -12.00 -0.46 -26.74
CA TYR A 143 -13.16 0.32 -26.31
C TYR A 143 -14.23 0.22 -27.37
N LEU A 144 -15.48 0.05 -26.97
CA LEU A 144 -16.61 0.13 -27.88
C LEU A 144 -16.59 1.51 -28.56
N PRO A 145 -16.94 1.58 -29.87
CA PRO A 145 -16.92 2.86 -30.57
C PRO A 145 -17.92 3.85 -29.96
N ALA A 146 -17.58 5.13 -30.02
CA ALA A 146 -18.49 6.17 -29.58
C ALA A 146 -19.78 6.13 -30.42
N THR A 147 -20.93 6.28 -29.76
CA THR A 147 -22.24 6.20 -30.42
C THR A 147 -22.86 7.56 -30.74
N ILE A 148 -22.40 8.60 -30.04
CA ILE A 148 -22.82 9.99 -30.28
C ILE A 148 -21.62 10.92 -30.13
N GLU A 149 -21.67 12.10 -30.72
CA GLU A 149 -20.78 13.21 -30.45
C GLU A 149 -21.29 14.03 -29.26
N LEU A 150 -20.38 14.55 -28.45
CA LEU A 150 -20.74 15.43 -27.33
C LEU A 150 -21.25 16.75 -27.87
N PRO A 151 -22.43 17.23 -27.44
CA PRO A 151 -22.91 18.57 -27.80
C PRO A 151 -22.01 19.63 -27.14
N ASP A 152 -21.76 20.73 -27.84
CA ASP A 152 -20.98 21.86 -27.34
C ASP A 152 -21.66 22.61 -26.17
N HIS A 153 -22.99 22.51 -26.07
CA HIS A 153 -23.74 23.23 -25.06
C HIS A 153 -24.64 22.30 -24.25
N ILE A 154 -24.66 22.53 -22.94
CA ILE A 154 -25.39 21.67 -21.98
C ILE A 154 -26.91 21.61 -22.27
N ASN A 155 -27.51 22.65 -22.87
CA ASN A 155 -28.92 22.68 -23.19
C ASN A 155 -29.29 21.74 -24.37
N ASP A 156 -28.29 21.30 -25.13
CA ASP A 156 -28.50 20.41 -26.28
C ASP A 156 -28.29 18.92 -25.87
N VAL A 157 -28.01 18.67 -24.59
CA VAL A 157 -27.86 17.34 -24.05
C VAL A 157 -29.20 16.72 -23.73
N SER A 158 -29.49 15.55 -24.31
CA SER A 158 -30.65 14.73 -23.96
C SER A 158 -30.33 13.63 -22.98
N GLU A 159 -31.35 13.01 -22.35
CA GLU A 159 -31.15 11.88 -21.42
C GLU A 159 -30.52 10.65 -22.12
N GLU A 160 -30.51 10.59 -23.41
CA GLU A 160 -29.88 9.52 -24.19
C GLU A 160 -28.36 9.46 -23.95
N ILE A 161 -27.75 10.57 -23.53
CA ILE A 161 -26.31 10.61 -23.18
C ILE A 161 -25.95 9.60 -22.10
N LEU A 162 -26.85 9.28 -21.17
CA LEU A 162 -26.64 8.31 -20.11
C LEU A 162 -26.48 6.87 -20.61
N LYS A 163 -26.99 6.60 -21.82
CA LYS A 163 -26.87 5.28 -22.44
C LYS A 163 -25.84 5.24 -23.56
N ALA A 164 -25.34 6.41 -23.95
CA ALA A 164 -24.38 6.54 -25.02
C ALA A 164 -22.97 6.20 -24.64
N ILE A 165 -22.18 5.79 -25.62
CA ILE A 165 -20.74 5.71 -25.51
C ILE A 165 -20.16 7.00 -26.05
N LEU A 166 -19.44 7.72 -25.18
CA LEU A 166 -18.87 9.03 -25.46
C LEU A 166 -17.36 8.88 -25.71
N LYS A 167 -16.79 9.83 -26.44
CA LYS A 167 -15.34 9.93 -26.63
C LYS A 167 -14.79 11.08 -25.77
N CYS A 168 -13.75 10.80 -24.99
CA CYS A 168 -13.05 11.83 -24.26
C CYS A 168 -12.20 12.67 -25.22
N GLU A 169 -12.35 13.99 -25.17
CA GLU A 169 -11.60 14.92 -26.03
C GLU A 169 -10.10 14.95 -25.68
N ASP A 170 -9.77 14.83 -24.38
CA ASP A 170 -8.37 14.92 -23.92
C ASP A 170 -7.57 13.67 -24.25
N CYS A 171 -8.10 12.48 -23.99
CA CYS A 171 -7.35 11.23 -24.12
C CYS A 171 -7.82 10.31 -25.24
N GLY A 172 -8.87 10.67 -25.97
CA GLY A 172 -9.43 9.92 -27.10
C GLY A 172 -10.09 8.58 -26.74
N LYS A 173 -10.20 8.25 -25.42
CA LYS A 173 -10.81 6.99 -24.98
C LYS A 173 -12.32 7.11 -24.93
N ASN A 174 -12.98 6.01 -25.20
CA ASN A 174 -14.43 5.93 -25.13
C ASN A 174 -14.86 5.52 -23.71
N TYR A 175 -15.95 6.09 -23.22
CA TYR A 175 -16.49 5.86 -21.88
C TYR A 175 -18.01 5.96 -21.88
N GLN A 176 -18.65 5.44 -20.85
CA GLN A 176 -20.09 5.60 -20.59
C GLN A 176 -20.28 6.25 -19.22
N ILE A 177 -21.26 7.12 -19.11
CA ILE A 177 -21.65 7.72 -17.84
C ILE A 177 -22.39 6.66 -17.02
N ASN A 178 -21.89 6.35 -15.85
CA ASN A 178 -22.60 5.52 -14.88
C ASN A 178 -23.47 6.42 -14.01
N ALA A 179 -24.76 6.22 -14.05
CA ALA A 179 -25.75 6.90 -13.22
C ALA A 179 -25.85 6.24 -11.84
#